data_13fb53b6ee3feb9f4b6b0650e69131fb
#
_entry.id   13fb53b6ee3feb9f4b6b0650e69131fb
#
_cell.length_a   1.000
_cell.length_b   1.000
_cell.length_c   1.000
_cell.angle_alpha   90.00
_cell.angle_beta   90.00
_cell.angle_gamma   90.00
#
_symmetry.space_group_name_H-M   'P 1'
#
loop_
_entity.id
_entity.type
_entity.pdbx_description
1 polymer ?
#
loop_
_entity_poly.entity_id
_entity_poly.type
_entity_poly.pdbx_seq_one_letter_code
_entity_poly.pdbx_strand_id
1 'polypeptide(L)'
;MSQTALVLIEYQNDFVTEGGALHDGVKAEIARTGMIDRTIALVREARAKGVKIVWVPIAFAKGYPELPAEPYGILAGVKATNAFIEGEWGAQIIDALAPAPEDLIVSGKRGLCSFASTNLDFILRHNGITRVALGGFLTDCCVESTMRTAYELGYNVVTLTDCTVTLSKEQHEAAIAYTYPMFSRPMTASAFLDTVGN
;
A
#
# COMPACT_ATOMS: atom_id res chain seq x y z
N MET A 1 -1.96 17.10 19.09
CA MET A 1 -1.89 17.08 17.62
C MET A 1 -2.19 15.65 17.16
N SER A 2 -3.01 15.47 16.12
CA SER A 2 -3.29 14.15 15.55
C SER A 2 -2.00 13.59 14.97
N GLN A 3 -1.50 12.47 15.50
CA GLN A 3 -0.34 11.82 14.89
C GLN A 3 -0.75 11.14 13.59
N THR A 4 0.02 11.40 12.55
CA THR A 4 -0.24 10.92 11.18
C THR A 4 0.77 9.84 10.81
N ALA A 5 0.29 8.77 10.15
CA ALA A 5 1.15 7.80 9.49
C ALA A 5 0.94 7.82 7.97
N LEU A 6 2.02 7.66 7.24
CA LEU A 6 2.03 7.29 5.82
C LEU A 6 2.14 5.77 5.74
N VAL A 7 1.09 5.13 5.25
CA VAL A 7 0.96 3.67 5.15
C VAL A 7 1.17 3.25 3.69
N LEU A 8 2.23 2.53 3.43
CA LEU A 8 2.72 2.18 2.10
C LEU A 8 2.51 0.68 1.85
N ILE A 9 1.59 0.37 0.95
CA ILE A 9 1.03 -0.97 0.73
C ILE A 9 1.70 -1.60 -0.50
N GLU A 10 2.42 -2.70 -0.30
CA GLU A 10 2.92 -3.59 -1.35
C GLU A 10 3.87 -2.97 -2.38
N TYR A 11 4.75 -2.05 -1.97
CA TYR A 11 5.85 -1.54 -2.81
C TYR A 11 6.97 -2.58 -2.95
N GLN A 12 6.63 -3.75 -3.48
CA GLN A 12 7.49 -4.93 -3.55
C GLN A 12 7.95 -5.21 -4.98
N ASN A 13 9.06 -5.94 -5.12
CA ASN A 13 9.66 -6.24 -6.42
C ASN A 13 8.69 -6.93 -7.39
N ASP A 14 7.81 -7.82 -6.90
CA ASP A 14 6.85 -8.51 -7.75
C ASP A 14 5.87 -7.56 -8.48
N PHE A 15 5.59 -6.38 -7.92
CA PHE A 15 4.84 -5.34 -8.63
C PHE A 15 5.74 -4.36 -9.36
N VAL A 16 6.81 -3.88 -8.73
CA VAL A 16 7.49 -2.64 -9.15
C VAL A 16 8.65 -2.90 -10.09
N THR A 17 9.38 -3.99 -9.89
CA THR A 17 10.65 -4.21 -10.59
C THR A 17 10.49 -5.12 -11.81
N GLU A 18 11.21 -4.81 -12.88
CA GLU A 18 11.26 -5.67 -14.07
C GLU A 18 11.67 -7.10 -13.70
N GLY A 19 10.93 -8.07 -14.21
CA GLY A 19 11.07 -9.48 -13.82
C GLY A 19 10.24 -9.89 -12.60
N GLY A 20 9.57 -8.97 -11.92
CA GLY A 20 8.60 -9.27 -10.87
C GLY A 20 7.38 -9.99 -11.43
N ALA A 21 6.83 -10.93 -10.65
CA ALA A 21 5.80 -11.86 -11.10
C ALA A 21 4.50 -11.20 -11.59
N LEU A 22 4.19 -9.99 -11.10
CA LEU A 22 3.00 -9.21 -11.44
C LEU A 22 3.32 -7.87 -12.13
N HIS A 23 4.62 -7.58 -12.38
CA HIS A 23 5.08 -6.32 -12.94
C HIS A 23 4.44 -6.00 -14.29
N ASP A 24 4.34 -6.97 -15.17
CA ASP A 24 3.75 -6.78 -16.50
C ASP A 24 2.31 -6.26 -16.47
N GLY A 25 1.55 -6.58 -15.42
CA GLY A 25 0.19 -6.11 -15.25
C GLY A 25 0.07 -4.63 -14.85
N VAL A 26 1.10 -4.05 -14.26
CA VAL A 26 1.07 -2.68 -13.70
C VAL A 26 2.10 -1.73 -14.30
N LYS A 27 3.10 -2.22 -15.04
CA LYS A 27 4.22 -1.41 -15.56
C LYS A 27 3.79 -0.21 -16.39
N ALA A 28 2.74 -0.36 -17.20
CA ALA A 28 2.22 0.73 -18.04
C ALA A 28 1.66 1.87 -17.18
N GLU A 29 0.92 1.52 -16.13
CA GLU A 29 0.34 2.50 -15.20
C GLU A 29 1.41 3.13 -14.29
N ILE A 30 2.41 2.36 -13.84
CA ILE A 30 3.57 2.90 -13.11
C ILE A 30 4.29 3.95 -13.97
N ALA A 31 4.58 3.63 -15.24
CA ALA A 31 5.24 4.55 -16.16
C ALA A 31 4.39 5.78 -16.48
N ARG A 32 3.09 5.59 -16.71
CA ARG A 32 2.15 6.68 -17.02
C ARG A 32 2.03 7.70 -15.86
N THR A 33 1.98 7.20 -14.63
CA THR A 33 1.74 8.04 -13.46
C THR A 33 3.02 8.57 -12.82
N GLY A 34 4.15 7.89 -13.02
CA GLY A 34 5.38 8.18 -12.29
C GLY A 34 5.25 7.99 -10.77
N MET A 35 4.36 7.10 -10.34
CA MET A 35 4.00 6.96 -8.91
C MET A 35 5.18 6.57 -8.03
N ILE A 36 6.16 5.83 -8.54
CA ILE A 36 7.33 5.41 -7.75
C ILE A 36 8.18 6.62 -7.38
N ASP A 37 8.53 7.48 -8.35
CA ASP A 37 9.33 8.69 -8.09
C ASP A 37 8.59 9.65 -7.15
N ARG A 38 7.26 9.77 -7.32
CA ARG A 38 6.40 10.57 -6.42
C ARG A 38 6.41 10.01 -5.00
N THR A 39 6.33 8.69 -4.85
CA THR A 39 6.38 8.05 -3.53
C THR A 39 7.75 8.20 -2.87
N ILE A 40 8.84 8.09 -3.63
CA ILE A 40 10.20 8.33 -3.10
C ILE A 40 10.31 9.76 -2.55
N ALA A 41 9.86 10.75 -3.31
CA ALA A 41 9.85 12.16 -2.87
C ALA A 41 8.95 12.34 -1.63
N LEU A 42 7.75 11.78 -1.66
CA LEU A 42 6.78 11.82 -0.55
C LEU A 42 7.38 11.26 0.74
N VAL A 43 7.98 10.08 0.69
CA VAL A 43 8.56 9.41 1.87
C VAL A 43 9.66 10.27 2.49
N ARG A 44 10.56 10.82 1.65
CA ARG A 44 11.63 11.71 2.10
C ARG A 44 11.08 12.94 2.84
N GLU A 45 10.09 13.61 2.24
CA GLU A 45 9.50 14.83 2.79
C GLU A 45 8.62 14.55 4.02
N ALA A 46 7.86 13.47 4.01
CA ALA A 46 7.06 13.03 5.15
C ALA A 46 7.94 12.72 6.38
N ARG A 47 9.08 12.05 6.20
CA ARG A 47 10.06 11.84 7.28
C ARG A 47 10.59 13.17 7.83
N ALA A 48 10.97 14.10 6.96
CA ALA A 48 11.47 15.43 7.38
C ALA A 48 10.41 16.21 8.19
N LYS A 49 9.13 15.94 7.97
CA LYS A 49 7.99 16.54 8.70
C LYS A 49 7.56 15.73 9.93
N GLY A 50 8.27 14.66 10.29
CA GLY A 50 7.97 13.82 11.46
C GLY A 50 6.75 12.89 11.30
N VAL A 51 6.29 12.66 10.07
CA VAL A 51 5.25 11.67 9.78
C VAL A 51 5.82 10.27 9.95
N LYS A 52 5.10 9.39 10.67
CA LYS A 52 5.49 7.99 10.81
C LYS A 52 5.33 7.25 9.48
N ILE A 53 6.37 6.55 9.04
CA ILE A 53 6.32 5.71 7.85
C ILE A 53 6.02 4.27 8.29
N VAL A 54 5.02 3.67 7.64
CA VAL A 54 4.55 2.31 7.92
C VAL A 54 4.50 1.52 6.62
N TRP A 55 5.33 0.50 6.52
CA TRP A 55 5.40 -0.39 5.37
C TRP A 55 4.52 -1.61 5.59
N VAL A 56 3.76 -1.99 4.56
CA VAL A 56 2.81 -3.09 4.63
C VAL A 56 3.05 -4.07 3.46
N PRO A 57 4.12 -4.86 3.53
CA PRO A 57 4.36 -5.89 2.53
C PRO A 57 3.39 -7.05 2.69
N ILE A 58 2.98 -7.67 1.57
CA ILE A 58 2.28 -8.95 1.54
C ILE A 58 3.29 -10.07 1.32
N ALA A 59 3.10 -11.21 1.98
CA ALA A 59 3.93 -12.39 1.73
C ALA A 59 3.15 -13.68 2.01
N PHE A 60 3.51 -14.75 1.33
CA PHE A 60 2.93 -16.09 1.50
C PHE A 60 4.03 -17.12 1.73
N ALA A 61 3.75 -18.12 2.55
CA ALA A 61 4.65 -19.24 2.67
C ALA A 61 4.73 -20.03 1.35
N LYS A 62 5.85 -20.66 1.08
CA LYS A 62 6.04 -21.46 -0.13
C LYS A 62 4.94 -22.52 -0.27
N GLY A 63 4.30 -22.54 -1.45
CA GLY A 63 3.16 -23.43 -1.74
C GLY A 63 1.81 -22.87 -1.31
N TYR A 64 1.75 -21.68 -0.72
CA TYR A 64 0.52 -20.93 -0.36
C TYR A 64 -0.43 -21.72 0.55
N PRO A 65 0.05 -22.30 1.68
CA PRO A 65 -0.81 -23.05 2.59
C PRO A 65 -1.90 -22.17 3.24
N GLU A 66 -1.75 -20.85 3.21
CA GLU A 66 -2.74 -19.88 3.69
C GLU A 66 -3.97 -19.77 2.77
N LEU A 67 -3.85 -20.23 1.53
CA LEU A 67 -4.92 -20.17 0.53
C LEU A 67 -5.59 -21.55 0.39
N PRO A 68 -6.87 -21.60 -0.03
CA PRO A 68 -7.50 -22.86 -0.39
C PRO A 68 -6.76 -23.54 -1.56
N ALA A 69 -7.01 -24.84 -1.74
CA ALA A 69 -6.39 -25.61 -2.82
C ALA A 69 -6.66 -24.96 -4.19
N GLU A 70 -7.89 -24.50 -4.41
CA GLU A 70 -8.35 -23.82 -5.61
C GLU A 70 -8.81 -22.40 -5.26
N PRO A 71 -7.91 -21.42 -5.12
CA PRO A 71 -8.29 -20.04 -4.90
C PRO A 71 -8.92 -19.47 -6.17
N TYR A 72 -9.77 -18.45 -6.01
CA TYR A 72 -10.37 -17.71 -7.12
C TYR A 72 -10.05 -16.21 -7.01
N GLY A 73 -10.40 -15.44 -8.04
CA GLY A 73 -10.15 -14.00 -8.07
C GLY A 73 -8.66 -13.68 -8.08
N ILE A 74 -8.29 -12.54 -7.51
CA ILE A 74 -6.91 -12.04 -7.56
C ILE A 74 -5.90 -12.98 -6.89
N LEU A 75 -6.28 -13.67 -5.82
CA LEU A 75 -5.38 -14.61 -5.13
C LEU A 75 -5.08 -15.87 -5.95
N ALA A 76 -5.94 -16.23 -6.89
CA ALA A 76 -5.62 -17.27 -7.87
C ALA A 76 -4.45 -16.84 -8.77
N GLY A 77 -4.45 -15.58 -9.21
CA GLY A 77 -3.34 -14.99 -9.98
C GLY A 77 -2.03 -14.97 -9.20
N VAL A 78 -2.08 -14.55 -7.94
CA VAL A 78 -0.91 -14.54 -7.03
C VAL A 78 -0.29 -15.94 -6.91
N LYS A 79 -1.12 -16.96 -6.67
CA LYS A 79 -0.64 -18.34 -6.56
C LYS A 79 -0.10 -18.89 -7.90
N ALA A 80 -0.78 -18.60 -9.01
CA ALA A 80 -0.40 -19.08 -10.33
C ALA A 80 0.94 -18.51 -10.82
N THR A 81 1.26 -17.28 -10.43
CA THR A 81 2.52 -16.60 -10.79
C THR A 81 3.64 -16.81 -9.79
N ASN A 82 3.39 -17.51 -8.68
CA ASN A 82 4.31 -17.64 -7.55
C ASN A 82 4.74 -16.29 -6.95
N ALA A 83 3.83 -15.31 -6.90
CA ALA A 83 4.14 -13.98 -6.39
C ALA A 83 4.21 -13.94 -4.86
N PHE A 84 5.06 -13.06 -4.33
CA PHE A 84 5.20 -12.72 -2.91
C PHE A 84 5.56 -13.90 -1.99
N ILE A 85 6.39 -14.82 -2.44
CA ILE A 85 6.87 -15.91 -1.59
C ILE A 85 7.82 -15.34 -0.53
N GLU A 86 7.52 -15.62 0.74
CA GLU A 86 8.26 -15.12 1.89
C GLU A 86 9.75 -15.51 1.81
N GLY A 87 10.63 -14.51 1.99
CA GLY A 87 12.07 -14.69 1.89
C GLY A 87 12.64 -14.61 0.47
N GLU A 88 11.82 -14.66 -0.58
CA GLU A 88 12.27 -14.51 -1.97
C GLU A 88 12.33 -13.02 -2.37
N TRP A 89 13.10 -12.74 -3.42
CA TRP A 89 13.33 -11.38 -3.93
C TRP A 89 12.03 -10.64 -4.28
N GLY A 90 11.07 -11.32 -4.90
CA GLY A 90 9.79 -10.74 -5.31
C GLY A 90 8.99 -10.15 -4.15
N ALA A 91 9.08 -10.76 -2.96
CA ALA A 91 8.41 -10.31 -1.76
C ALA A 91 9.14 -9.16 -1.02
N GLN A 92 10.35 -8.80 -1.43
CA GLN A 92 11.10 -7.71 -0.80
C GLN A 92 10.59 -6.34 -1.26
N ILE A 93 10.60 -5.37 -0.34
CA ILE A 93 10.36 -3.97 -0.69
C ILE A 93 11.49 -3.51 -1.61
N ILE A 94 11.17 -2.72 -2.63
CA ILE A 94 12.15 -2.26 -3.61
C ILE A 94 13.27 -1.44 -2.96
N ASP A 95 14.49 -1.56 -3.45
CA ASP A 95 15.67 -0.89 -2.88
C ASP A 95 15.52 0.64 -2.81
N ALA A 96 14.87 1.24 -3.83
CA ALA A 96 14.63 2.69 -3.87
C ALA A 96 13.72 3.21 -2.74
N LEU A 97 12.97 2.32 -2.10
CA LEU A 97 12.08 2.58 -0.98
C LEU A 97 12.43 1.73 0.25
N ALA A 98 13.68 1.29 0.37
CA ALA A 98 14.12 0.50 1.50
C ALA A 98 13.73 1.17 2.83
N PRO A 99 13.09 0.43 3.76
CA PRO A 99 12.71 0.96 5.06
C PRO A 99 13.92 1.48 5.85
N ALA A 100 13.78 2.66 6.45
CA ALA A 100 14.78 3.17 7.38
C ALA A 100 14.65 2.48 8.76
N PRO A 101 15.68 2.51 9.61
CA PRO A 101 15.63 1.85 10.92
C PRO A 101 14.51 2.32 11.85
N GLU A 102 14.04 3.56 11.69
CA GLU A 102 12.95 4.16 12.44
C GLU A 102 11.55 3.87 11.87
N ASP A 103 11.46 3.30 10.67
CA ASP A 103 10.20 2.96 10.03
C ASP A 103 9.56 1.73 10.67
N LEU A 104 8.26 1.65 10.58
CA LEU A 104 7.49 0.53 11.10
C LEU A 104 7.14 -0.44 9.96
N ILE A 105 7.36 -1.72 10.19
CA ILE A 105 7.03 -2.77 9.22
C ILE A 105 5.91 -3.62 9.78
N VAL A 106 4.80 -3.67 9.06
CA VAL A 106 3.65 -4.52 9.39
C VAL A 106 3.96 -5.97 9.00
N SER A 107 3.61 -6.88 9.88
CA SER A 107 3.77 -8.32 9.65
C SER A 107 2.42 -9.02 9.53
N GLY A 108 2.43 -10.17 8.88
CA GLY A 108 1.29 -11.09 8.81
C GLY A 108 0.32 -10.85 7.66
N LYS A 109 0.53 -9.88 6.79
CA LYS A 109 -0.37 -9.65 5.65
C LYS A 109 -0.37 -10.84 4.69
N ARG A 110 -1.54 -11.47 4.57
CA ARG A 110 -1.83 -12.63 3.69
C ARG A 110 -3.04 -12.41 2.78
N GLY A 111 -3.71 -11.28 2.92
CA GLY A 111 -4.91 -10.90 2.18
C GLY A 111 -4.83 -9.46 1.68
N LEU A 112 -5.94 -8.98 1.13
CA LEU A 112 -6.01 -7.66 0.49
C LEU A 112 -5.95 -6.53 1.52
N CYS A 113 -6.79 -6.61 2.55
CA CYS A 113 -6.85 -5.60 3.61
C CYS A 113 -5.59 -5.65 4.49
N SER A 114 -5.00 -4.49 4.73
CA SER A 114 -3.81 -4.37 5.58
C SER A 114 -4.10 -4.48 7.08
N PHE A 115 -5.35 -4.50 7.50
CA PHE A 115 -5.75 -4.71 8.90
C PHE A 115 -6.03 -6.18 9.22
N ALA A 116 -6.67 -6.90 8.29
CA ALA A 116 -6.97 -8.30 8.49
C ALA A 116 -5.68 -9.13 8.56
N SER A 117 -5.57 -10.04 9.50
CA SER A 117 -4.42 -10.94 9.75
C SER A 117 -3.09 -10.25 10.11
N THR A 118 -3.08 -8.94 10.38
CA THR A 118 -1.85 -8.17 10.60
C THR A 118 -1.81 -7.51 11.98
N ASN A 119 -0.67 -6.93 12.32
CA ASN A 119 -0.49 -6.09 13.50
C ASN A 119 -0.64 -4.58 13.21
N LEU A 120 -1.23 -4.17 12.07
CA LEU A 120 -1.31 -2.76 11.69
C LEU A 120 -2.09 -1.92 12.72
N ASP A 121 -3.29 -2.34 13.11
CA ASP A 121 -4.12 -1.58 14.07
C ASP A 121 -3.39 -1.44 15.42
N PHE A 122 -2.74 -2.51 15.89
CA PHE A 122 -1.92 -2.47 17.10
C PHE A 122 -0.81 -1.42 16.98
N ILE A 123 -0.05 -1.42 15.88
CA ILE A 123 1.03 -0.46 15.62
C ILE A 123 0.48 0.96 15.62
N LEU A 124 -0.60 1.23 14.90
CA LEU A 124 -1.17 2.57 14.78
C LEU A 124 -1.65 3.10 16.13
N ARG A 125 -2.43 2.32 16.88
CA ARG A 125 -2.98 2.75 18.17
C ARG A 125 -1.91 2.95 19.23
N HIS A 126 -0.93 2.06 19.32
CA HIS A 126 0.16 2.19 20.30
C HIS A 126 1.10 3.36 20.02
N ASN A 127 1.13 3.83 18.77
CA ASN A 127 1.84 5.06 18.42
C ASN A 127 0.95 6.32 18.46
N GLY A 128 -0.29 6.22 18.96
CA GLY A 128 -1.21 7.34 19.04
C GLY A 128 -1.67 7.90 17.69
N ILE A 129 -1.55 7.09 16.62
CA ILE A 129 -1.89 7.50 15.26
C ILE A 129 -3.41 7.47 15.10
N THR A 130 -3.98 8.58 14.66
CA THR A 130 -5.42 8.74 14.42
C THR A 130 -5.71 9.13 12.96
N ARG A 131 -4.68 9.44 12.19
CA ARG A 131 -4.79 9.77 10.77
C ARG A 131 -3.84 8.90 9.96
N VAL A 132 -4.34 8.32 8.87
CA VAL A 132 -3.55 7.48 7.96
C VAL A 132 -3.64 8.01 6.53
N ALA A 133 -2.50 8.13 5.86
CA ALA A 133 -2.42 8.40 4.43
C ALA A 133 -1.99 7.12 3.72
N LEU A 134 -2.80 6.64 2.78
CA LEU A 134 -2.63 5.34 2.12
C LEU A 134 -2.10 5.53 0.70
N GLY A 135 -1.06 4.79 0.34
CA GLY A 135 -0.53 4.67 -1.02
C GLY A 135 -0.12 3.24 -1.32
N GLY A 136 -0.01 2.88 -2.59
CA GLY A 136 0.49 1.56 -3.00
C GLY A 136 -0.34 0.84 -4.07
N PHE A 137 -0.29 -0.48 -4.02
CA PHE A 137 -0.87 -1.42 -4.98
C PHE A 137 -1.99 -2.25 -4.34
N LEU A 138 -3.09 -2.53 -5.00
CA LEU A 138 -3.63 -1.86 -6.18
C LEU A 138 -4.69 -0.85 -5.70
N THR A 139 -4.91 0.23 -6.47
CA THR A 139 -5.86 1.31 -6.15
C THR A 139 -7.22 0.77 -5.70
N ASP A 140 -7.85 -0.04 -6.54
CA ASP A 140 -9.19 -0.62 -6.39
C ASP A 140 -9.22 -1.99 -5.68
N CYS A 141 -8.10 -2.38 -5.05
CA CYS A 141 -7.99 -3.68 -4.39
C CYS A 141 -7.42 -3.52 -2.97
N CYS A 142 -6.11 -3.70 -2.75
CA CYS A 142 -5.55 -3.69 -1.39
C CYS A 142 -5.62 -2.30 -0.75
N VAL A 143 -5.41 -1.23 -1.51
CA VAL A 143 -5.55 0.15 -1.00
C VAL A 143 -7.01 0.43 -0.64
N GLU A 144 -7.96 0.12 -1.53
CA GLU A 144 -9.39 0.30 -1.26
C GLU A 144 -9.87 -0.56 -0.09
N SER A 145 -9.50 -1.83 -0.01
CA SER A 145 -9.87 -2.71 1.10
C SER A 145 -9.35 -2.17 2.44
N THR A 146 -8.11 -1.66 2.45
CA THR A 146 -7.51 -1.06 3.63
C THR A 146 -8.19 0.27 4.01
N MET A 147 -8.52 1.09 3.02
CA MET A 147 -9.23 2.36 3.19
C MET A 147 -10.59 2.16 3.87
N ARG A 148 -11.40 1.22 3.38
CA ARG A 148 -12.73 0.92 3.95
C ARG A 148 -12.62 0.49 5.40
N THR A 149 -11.71 -0.43 5.71
CA THR A 149 -11.50 -0.90 7.08
C THR A 149 -10.97 0.21 7.99
N ALA A 150 -10.02 1.02 7.52
CA ALA A 150 -9.52 2.16 8.29
C ALA A 150 -10.65 3.16 8.63
N TYR A 151 -11.53 3.44 7.67
CA TYR A 151 -12.69 4.30 7.87
C TYR A 151 -13.64 3.74 8.94
N GLU A 152 -13.98 2.46 8.87
CA GLU A 152 -14.86 1.78 9.85
C GLU A 152 -14.24 1.70 11.25
N LEU A 153 -12.91 1.59 11.35
CA LEU A 153 -12.18 1.62 12.61
C LEU A 153 -12.02 3.04 13.20
N GLY A 154 -12.52 4.08 12.50
CA GLY A 154 -12.55 5.46 12.98
C GLY A 154 -11.28 6.25 12.73
N TYR A 155 -10.38 5.80 11.84
CA TYR A 155 -9.24 6.61 11.42
C TYR A 155 -9.67 7.76 10.49
N ASN A 156 -8.95 8.89 10.57
CA ASN A 156 -9.00 9.92 9.54
C ASN A 156 -8.23 9.43 8.31
N VAL A 157 -8.93 9.03 7.26
CA VAL A 157 -8.31 8.39 6.10
C VAL A 157 -8.06 9.41 4.99
N VAL A 158 -6.83 9.42 4.49
CA VAL A 158 -6.41 10.07 3.25
C VAL A 158 -6.00 8.97 2.28
N THR A 159 -6.39 9.08 1.01
CA THR A 159 -5.88 8.24 -0.07
C THR A 159 -5.07 9.10 -1.04
N LEU A 160 -3.86 8.65 -1.35
CA LEU A 160 -2.90 9.41 -2.16
C LEU A 160 -3.09 9.04 -3.63
N THR A 161 -3.83 9.86 -4.35
CA THR A 161 -4.30 9.58 -5.71
C THR A 161 -3.18 9.44 -6.74
N ASP A 162 -2.03 10.02 -6.50
CA ASP A 162 -0.85 10.00 -7.36
C ASP A 162 0.28 9.09 -6.85
N CYS A 163 0.01 8.38 -5.73
CA CYS A 163 0.89 7.36 -5.16
C CYS A 163 0.20 5.99 -5.08
N THR A 164 -0.81 5.75 -5.92
CA THR A 164 -1.47 4.46 -6.14
C THR A 164 -1.60 4.18 -7.62
N VAL A 165 -1.60 2.92 -8.01
CA VAL A 165 -1.93 2.45 -9.37
C VAL A 165 -2.68 1.12 -9.31
N THR A 166 -3.34 0.77 -10.40
CA THR A 166 -3.96 -0.54 -10.63
C THR A 166 -3.68 -1.02 -12.06
N LEU A 167 -4.47 -1.96 -12.56
CA LEU A 167 -4.21 -2.65 -13.83
C LEU A 167 -4.53 -1.81 -15.06
N SER A 168 -5.39 -0.79 -14.93
CA SER A 168 -5.71 0.14 -16.02
C SER A 168 -6.04 1.55 -15.51
N LYS A 169 -5.92 2.52 -16.41
CA LYS A 169 -6.29 3.91 -16.16
C LYS A 169 -7.77 4.03 -15.75
N GLU A 170 -8.64 3.34 -16.45
CA GLU A 170 -10.09 3.40 -16.24
C GLU A 170 -10.48 2.90 -14.85
N GLN A 171 -9.90 1.80 -14.39
CA GLN A 171 -10.10 1.28 -13.04
C GLN A 171 -9.59 2.26 -11.98
N HIS A 172 -8.40 2.81 -12.19
CA HIS A 172 -7.79 3.79 -11.29
C HIS A 172 -8.68 5.04 -11.15
N GLU A 173 -9.07 5.63 -12.28
CA GLU A 173 -9.90 6.84 -12.30
C GLU A 173 -11.30 6.59 -11.71
N ALA A 174 -11.90 5.43 -11.97
CA ALA A 174 -13.18 5.06 -11.40
C ALA A 174 -13.13 4.93 -9.86
N ALA A 175 -12.10 4.26 -9.32
CA ALA A 175 -11.93 4.12 -7.87
C ALA A 175 -11.76 5.49 -7.20
N ILE A 176 -10.92 6.37 -7.78
CA ILE A 176 -10.67 7.72 -7.25
C ILE A 176 -11.92 8.59 -7.33
N ALA A 177 -12.67 8.51 -8.43
CA ALA A 177 -13.84 9.38 -8.63
C ALA A 177 -15.06 8.96 -7.81
N TYR A 178 -15.26 7.66 -7.63
CA TYR A 178 -16.52 7.15 -7.07
C TYR A 178 -16.37 6.50 -5.70
N THR A 179 -15.32 5.72 -5.46
CA THR A 179 -15.18 4.97 -4.22
C THR A 179 -14.43 5.75 -3.15
N TYR A 180 -13.30 6.33 -3.49
CA TYR A 180 -12.42 7.01 -2.52
C TYR A 180 -13.12 8.12 -1.73
N PRO A 181 -13.94 9.01 -2.36
CA PRO A 181 -14.63 10.08 -1.63
C PRO A 181 -15.66 9.59 -0.61
N MET A 182 -16.09 8.32 -0.71
CA MET A 182 -17.04 7.75 0.25
C MET A 182 -16.39 7.36 1.59
N PHE A 183 -15.08 7.04 1.59
CA PHE A 183 -14.39 6.48 2.75
C PHE A 183 -13.09 7.19 3.11
N SER A 184 -12.70 8.21 2.37
CA SER A 184 -11.47 8.95 2.60
C SER A 184 -11.56 10.39 2.10
N ARG A 185 -10.44 11.11 2.27
CA ARG A 185 -10.20 12.41 1.62
C ARG A 185 -9.13 12.19 0.55
N PRO A 186 -9.52 11.95 -0.72
CA PRO A 186 -8.56 11.78 -1.80
C PRO A 186 -7.77 13.07 -2.02
N MET A 187 -6.45 12.96 -2.12
CA MET A 187 -5.59 14.10 -2.45
C MET A 187 -4.26 13.63 -3.03
N THR A 188 -3.54 14.54 -3.66
CA THR A 188 -2.18 14.26 -4.14
C THR A 188 -1.19 14.23 -2.98
N ALA A 189 -0.01 13.63 -3.22
CA ALA A 189 1.10 13.62 -2.26
C ALA A 189 1.48 15.05 -1.82
N SER A 190 1.57 15.99 -2.76
CA SER A 190 1.86 17.40 -2.46
C SER A 190 0.82 18.01 -1.54
N ALA A 191 -0.47 17.86 -1.86
CA ALA A 191 -1.55 18.38 -1.03
C ALA A 191 -1.55 17.75 0.37
N PHE A 192 -1.22 16.46 0.49
CA PHE A 192 -1.06 15.81 1.78
C PHE A 192 0.07 16.44 2.60
N LEU A 193 1.25 16.65 1.99
CA LEU A 193 2.40 17.25 2.66
C LEU A 193 2.15 18.66 3.19
N ASP A 194 1.26 19.42 2.55
CA ASP A 194 0.84 20.74 3.02
C ASP A 194 -0.03 20.67 4.30
N THR A 195 -0.59 19.50 4.61
CA THR A 195 -1.43 19.27 5.79
C THR A 195 -0.69 18.73 7.00
N VAL A 196 0.61 18.45 6.89
CA VAL A 196 1.44 17.86 7.95
C VAL A 196 2.67 18.72 8.21
N GLY A 197 3.20 18.67 9.44
CA GLY A 197 4.44 19.37 9.81
C GLY A 197 4.26 20.82 10.25
N ASN A 198 3.03 21.25 10.57
CA ASN A 198 2.76 22.55 11.22
C ASN A 198 2.38 22.35 12.68
#